data_7a2662772299671884800181141549b3
#
_entry.id   7a2662772299671884800181141549b3
#
_cell.length_a   1.000
_cell.length_b   1.000
_cell.length_c   1.000
_cell.angle_alpha   90.00
_cell.angle_beta   90.00
_cell.angle_gamma   90.00
#
_symmetry.space_group_name_H-M   'P 1'
#
loop_
_entity.id
_entity.type
_entity.pdbx_description
1 polymer ?
#
loop_
_entity_poly.entity_id
_entity_poly.type
_entity_poly.pdbx_seq_one_letter_code
_entity_poly.pdbx_strand_id
1 'polypeptide(L)'
;MTLRDKQIPATTTDQRLLDRRGPSDWVHTDPWRVMRIQAEFVEGFGLLAELGMAVSIFGSARSRPGTAEYELADNIAERLVRAGYAIITGGGPGVMEAANKGAIEAGGVSVGLGIELPQESGLNDYVNVGVEFRYFFVRKTCFIKYSQAFVVLPGGFGTMDELFEAVTLVATGKITKFPIVLVGSEYWSGLIDWLKQTMLAEGKIGADELSLLHIADDPDEVVKIIKTAHAGLTSW
;
A
#
# COMPACT_ATOMS: atom_id res chain seq x y z
N MET A 1 -7.23 19.35 -3.39
CA MET A 1 -8.36 20.27 -3.05
C MET A 1 -8.85 19.88 -1.69
N THR A 2 -8.64 20.71 -0.66
CA THR A 2 -9.05 20.40 0.73
C THR A 2 -10.55 20.64 0.88
N LEU A 3 -11.30 19.59 1.22
CA LEU A 3 -12.73 19.72 1.52
C LEU A 3 -12.92 20.36 2.89
N ARG A 4 -13.90 21.28 3.01
CA ARG A 4 -14.31 21.83 4.32
C ARG A 4 -15.31 20.87 4.97
N ASP A 5 -15.42 20.87 6.31
CA ASP A 5 -16.26 19.93 7.10
C ASP A 5 -17.66 19.65 6.55
N LYS A 6 -18.31 20.67 5.96
CA LYS A 6 -19.63 20.51 5.33
C LYS A 6 -19.62 19.88 3.94
N GLN A 7 -18.44 19.65 3.36
CA GLN A 7 -18.25 19.06 2.03
C GLN A 7 -17.80 17.59 2.10
N ILE A 8 -17.52 17.10 3.31
CA ILE A 8 -17.15 15.68 3.52
C ILE A 8 -18.44 14.86 3.43
N PRO A 9 -18.56 13.92 2.48
CA PRO A 9 -19.75 13.10 2.33
C PRO A 9 -19.98 12.24 3.58
N ALA A 10 -21.21 12.09 4.00
CA ALA A 10 -21.56 11.18 5.10
C ALA A 10 -21.45 9.70 4.70
N THR A 11 -21.39 9.40 3.40
CA THR A 11 -21.29 8.05 2.84
C THR A 11 -20.27 8.03 1.72
N THR A 12 -19.51 6.94 1.61
CA THR A 12 -18.53 6.73 0.54
C THR A 12 -19.17 6.14 -0.72
N THR A 13 -18.43 6.21 -1.83
CA THR A 13 -18.82 5.59 -3.10
C THR A 13 -18.89 4.06 -2.98
N ASP A 14 -17.98 3.44 -2.22
CA ASP A 14 -17.98 1.99 -1.97
C ASP A 14 -19.19 1.54 -1.14
N GLN A 15 -19.61 2.33 -0.14
CA GLN A 15 -20.87 2.03 0.59
C GLN A 15 -22.07 1.95 -0.34
N ARG A 16 -22.11 2.80 -1.36
CA ARG A 16 -23.20 2.81 -2.35
C ARG A 16 -23.19 1.60 -3.31
N LEU A 17 -22.10 0.83 -3.36
CA LEU A 17 -22.09 -0.45 -4.10
C LEU A 17 -23.05 -1.47 -3.47
N LEU A 18 -23.23 -1.40 -2.16
CA LEU A 18 -24.05 -2.32 -1.38
C LEU A 18 -25.49 -1.85 -1.18
N ASP A 19 -25.84 -0.65 -1.67
CA ASP A 19 -27.21 -0.11 -1.55
C ASP A 19 -28.19 -1.04 -2.26
N ARG A 20 -29.21 -1.49 -1.52
CA ARG A 20 -30.33 -2.25 -2.09
C ARG A 20 -31.20 -1.32 -2.92
N ARG A 21 -31.33 -1.62 -4.20
CA ARG A 21 -32.16 -0.89 -5.14
C ARG A 21 -33.21 -1.80 -5.76
N GLY A 22 -34.23 -1.19 -6.34
CA GLY A 22 -35.25 -1.92 -7.09
C GLY A 22 -34.67 -2.64 -8.33
N PRO A 23 -35.38 -3.64 -8.87
CA PRO A 23 -34.86 -4.50 -9.93
C PRO A 23 -34.39 -3.79 -11.23
N SER A 24 -34.87 -2.56 -11.48
CA SER A 24 -34.52 -1.78 -12.67
C SER A 24 -33.45 -0.71 -12.44
N ASP A 25 -33.04 -0.44 -11.19
CA ASP A 25 -32.15 0.67 -10.88
C ASP A 25 -30.72 0.47 -11.39
N TRP A 26 -30.28 -0.78 -11.55
CA TRP A 26 -28.97 -1.11 -12.12
C TRP A 26 -28.81 -0.61 -13.56
N VAL A 27 -29.90 -0.64 -14.35
CA VAL A 27 -29.90 -0.16 -15.76
C VAL A 27 -29.56 1.32 -15.84
N HIS A 28 -29.98 2.09 -14.83
CA HIS A 28 -29.80 3.54 -14.83
C HIS A 28 -28.52 4.01 -14.12
N THR A 29 -27.93 3.18 -13.21
CA THR A 29 -26.82 3.59 -12.35
C THR A 29 -25.53 2.80 -12.60
N ASP A 30 -25.60 1.49 -12.80
CA ASP A 30 -24.42 0.65 -12.90
C ASP A 30 -23.59 0.89 -14.19
N PRO A 31 -24.16 1.14 -15.38
CA PRO A 31 -23.36 1.53 -16.54
C PRO A 31 -22.50 2.78 -16.28
N TRP A 32 -23.07 3.79 -15.62
CA TRP A 32 -22.34 5.01 -15.25
C TRP A 32 -21.28 4.76 -14.18
N ARG A 33 -21.55 3.82 -13.26
CA ARG A 33 -20.59 3.39 -12.26
C ARG A 33 -19.40 2.67 -12.91
N VAL A 34 -19.64 1.76 -13.84
CA VAL A 34 -18.58 1.08 -14.61
C VAL A 34 -17.70 2.09 -15.33
N MET A 35 -18.28 3.09 -15.99
CA MET A 35 -17.51 4.15 -16.64
C MET A 35 -16.65 4.95 -15.66
N ARG A 36 -17.13 5.25 -14.46
CA ARG A 36 -16.34 5.92 -13.42
C ARG A 36 -15.21 5.05 -12.90
N ILE A 37 -15.45 3.75 -12.72
CA ILE A 37 -14.40 2.79 -12.35
C ILE A 37 -13.30 2.76 -13.42
N GLN A 38 -13.69 2.67 -14.69
CA GLN A 38 -12.75 2.73 -15.81
C GLN A 38 -11.95 4.05 -15.83
N ALA A 39 -12.62 5.17 -15.59
CA ALA A 39 -11.97 6.48 -15.53
C ALA A 39 -10.91 6.54 -14.43
N GLU A 40 -11.16 5.99 -13.25
CA GLU A 40 -10.17 5.93 -12.16
C GLU A 40 -8.97 5.02 -12.50
N PHE A 41 -9.19 3.92 -13.23
CA PHE A 41 -8.06 3.13 -13.76
C PHE A 41 -7.22 3.92 -14.75
N VAL A 42 -7.87 4.64 -15.68
CA VAL A 42 -7.16 5.47 -16.66
C VAL A 42 -6.37 6.57 -15.98
N GLU A 43 -6.96 7.26 -14.99
CA GLU A 43 -6.31 8.32 -14.22
C GLU A 43 -5.11 7.77 -13.43
N GLY A 44 -5.32 6.71 -12.64
CA GLY A 44 -4.26 6.11 -11.83
C GLY A 44 -3.11 5.55 -12.67
N PHE A 45 -3.42 4.84 -13.76
CA PHE A 45 -2.40 4.28 -14.64
C PHE A 45 -1.68 5.38 -15.42
N GLY A 46 -2.39 6.42 -15.87
CA GLY A 46 -1.79 7.55 -16.58
C GLY A 46 -0.83 8.34 -15.68
N LEU A 47 -1.21 8.61 -14.43
CA LEU A 47 -0.38 9.33 -13.47
C LEU A 47 0.91 8.58 -13.12
N LEU A 48 0.83 7.26 -13.01
CA LEU A 48 1.94 6.43 -12.56
C LEU A 48 2.75 5.79 -13.70
N ALA A 49 2.39 6.08 -14.96
CA ALA A 49 3.00 5.41 -16.13
C ALA A 49 4.53 5.57 -16.22
N GLU A 50 5.06 6.71 -15.79
CA GLU A 50 6.49 7.04 -15.86
C GLU A 50 7.19 7.02 -14.48
N LEU A 51 6.56 6.40 -13.47
CA LEU A 51 7.08 6.42 -12.09
C LEU A 51 8.45 5.74 -11.94
N GLY A 52 8.77 4.76 -12.79
CA GLY A 52 9.98 3.96 -12.65
C GLY A 52 9.89 2.94 -11.51
N MET A 53 11.04 2.59 -10.92
CA MET A 53 11.06 1.65 -9.79
C MET A 53 10.52 2.30 -8.52
N ALA A 54 9.59 1.64 -7.87
CA ALA A 54 8.96 2.16 -6.66
C ALA A 54 8.73 1.07 -5.60
N VAL A 55 8.66 1.49 -4.35
CA VAL A 55 8.37 0.63 -3.20
C VAL A 55 7.16 1.19 -2.47
N SER A 56 6.18 0.34 -2.20
CA SER A 56 5.05 0.72 -1.35
C SER A 56 5.36 0.48 0.11
N ILE A 57 5.06 1.49 0.95
CA ILE A 57 5.22 1.44 2.40
C ILE A 57 3.84 1.54 3.05
N PHE A 58 3.53 0.54 3.89
CA PHE A 58 2.28 0.44 4.64
C PHE A 58 2.55 0.43 6.13
N GLY A 59 1.59 0.92 6.92
CA GLY A 59 1.66 0.92 8.37
C GLY A 59 0.51 1.69 8.99
N SER A 60 0.61 1.94 10.28
CA SER A 60 -0.44 2.59 11.06
C SER A 60 -0.62 4.07 10.71
N ALA A 61 -1.85 4.46 10.41
CA ALA A 61 -2.25 5.88 10.29
C ALA A 61 -2.24 6.61 11.66
N ARG A 62 -2.06 5.87 12.77
CA ARG A 62 -2.12 6.41 14.15
C ARG A 62 -0.75 6.68 14.76
N SER A 63 0.34 6.28 14.10
CA SER A 63 1.71 6.58 14.55
C SER A 63 1.94 8.09 14.50
N ARG A 64 2.49 8.65 15.60
CA ARG A 64 2.66 10.10 15.72
C ARG A 64 4.11 10.49 15.43
N PRO A 65 4.36 11.70 14.92
CA PRO A 65 5.71 12.25 14.83
C PRO A 65 6.46 12.11 16.16
N GLY A 66 7.74 11.69 16.09
CA GLY A 66 8.59 11.44 17.24
C GLY A 66 8.43 10.05 17.88
N THR A 67 7.55 9.18 17.39
CA THR A 67 7.52 7.77 17.79
C THR A 67 8.54 6.95 16.98
N ALA A 68 9.04 5.86 17.58
CA ALA A 68 10.02 4.98 16.93
C ALA A 68 9.53 4.46 15.57
N GLU A 69 8.25 4.13 15.43
CA GLU A 69 7.66 3.69 14.15
C GLU A 69 7.65 4.79 13.10
N TYR A 70 7.34 6.04 13.48
CA TYR A 70 7.33 7.17 12.57
C TYR A 70 8.74 7.45 12.04
N GLU A 71 9.72 7.56 12.95
CA GLU A 71 11.13 7.79 12.61
C GLU A 71 11.71 6.63 11.76
N LEU A 72 11.30 5.40 12.05
CA LEU A 72 11.72 4.23 11.28
C LEU A 72 11.19 4.27 9.84
N ALA A 73 9.92 4.64 9.66
CA ALA A 73 9.31 4.77 8.33
C ALA A 73 9.97 5.89 7.50
N ASP A 74 10.25 7.04 8.11
CA ASP A 74 10.98 8.17 7.53
C ASP A 74 12.37 7.72 7.04
N ASN A 75 13.16 7.10 7.93
CA ASN A 75 14.50 6.61 7.61
C ASN A 75 14.51 5.54 6.51
N ILE A 76 13.56 4.60 6.51
CA ILE A 76 13.45 3.58 5.47
C ILE A 76 13.19 4.24 4.11
N ALA A 77 12.25 5.17 4.05
CA ALA A 77 11.91 5.89 2.83
C ALA A 77 13.08 6.69 2.28
N GLU A 78 13.80 7.44 3.13
CA GLU A 78 15.01 8.16 2.77
C GLU A 78 16.05 7.25 2.11
N ARG A 79 16.34 6.08 2.73
CA ARG A 79 17.34 5.13 2.21
C ARG A 79 16.90 4.46 0.91
N LEU A 80 15.62 4.16 0.77
CA LEU A 80 15.05 3.63 -0.48
C LEU A 80 15.16 4.65 -1.62
N VAL A 81 14.88 5.92 -1.35
CA VAL A 81 15.08 6.99 -2.34
C VAL A 81 16.55 7.10 -2.75
N ARG A 82 17.48 7.11 -1.79
CA ARG A 82 18.93 7.09 -2.08
C ARG A 82 19.37 5.84 -2.85
N ALA A 83 18.61 4.77 -2.75
CA ALA A 83 18.81 3.54 -3.51
C ALA A 83 18.16 3.56 -4.91
N GLY A 84 17.46 4.65 -5.28
CA GLY A 84 16.87 4.86 -6.61
C GLY A 84 15.39 4.47 -6.74
N TYR A 85 14.68 4.29 -5.61
CA TYR A 85 13.24 3.96 -5.62
C TYR A 85 12.38 5.19 -5.33
N ALA A 86 11.27 5.32 -6.04
CA ALA A 86 10.16 6.16 -5.61
C ALA A 86 9.42 5.50 -4.44
N ILE A 87 8.75 6.30 -3.62
CA ILE A 87 7.97 5.80 -2.48
C ILE A 87 6.48 5.97 -2.76
N ILE A 88 5.73 4.90 -2.59
CA ILE A 88 4.27 4.90 -2.71
C ILE A 88 3.68 4.64 -1.33
N THR A 89 2.71 5.46 -0.92
CA THR A 89 1.93 5.24 0.30
C THR A 89 0.44 5.46 0.04
N GLY A 90 -0.39 5.23 1.05
CA GLY A 90 -1.80 5.62 1.00
C GLY A 90 -2.04 7.13 1.11
N GLY A 91 -1.01 7.94 1.27
CA GLY A 91 -1.10 9.41 1.32
C GLY A 91 -1.73 9.97 2.60
N GLY A 92 -2.11 9.13 3.57
CA GLY A 92 -2.69 9.55 4.84
C GLY A 92 -1.66 9.92 5.91
N PRO A 93 -2.09 10.06 7.18
CA PRO A 93 -1.21 10.39 8.30
C PRO A 93 -0.38 9.19 8.78
N GLY A 94 0.43 9.40 9.79
CA GLY A 94 1.18 8.37 10.51
C GLY A 94 2.36 7.82 9.71
N VAL A 95 2.48 6.50 9.60
CA VAL A 95 3.55 5.84 8.83
C VAL A 95 3.57 6.30 7.37
N MET A 96 2.40 6.54 6.77
CA MET A 96 2.31 7.03 5.40
C MET A 96 2.91 8.43 5.25
N GLU A 97 2.57 9.34 6.16
CA GLU A 97 3.15 10.69 6.20
C GLU A 97 4.65 10.65 6.44
N ALA A 98 5.12 9.84 7.40
CA ALA A 98 6.54 9.67 7.68
C ALA A 98 7.32 9.20 6.45
N ALA A 99 6.81 8.18 5.76
CA ALA A 99 7.45 7.66 4.55
C ALA A 99 7.44 8.68 3.40
N ASN A 100 6.34 9.42 3.21
CA ASN A 100 6.28 10.49 2.22
C ASN A 100 7.26 11.62 2.57
N LYS A 101 7.37 11.99 3.86
CA LYS A 101 8.33 12.99 4.36
C LYS A 101 9.77 12.59 4.04
N GLY A 102 10.20 11.40 4.46
CA GLY A 102 11.54 10.89 4.18
C GLY A 102 11.86 10.83 2.68
N ALA A 103 10.86 10.51 1.85
CA ALA A 103 11.03 10.52 0.40
C ALA A 103 11.29 11.93 -0.15
N ILE A 104 10.51 12.92 0.26
CA ILE A 104 10.66 14.32 -0.18
C ILE A 104 11.97 14.93 0.34
N GLU A 105 12.30 14.73 1.61
CA GLU A 105 13.53 15.26 2.21
C GLU A 105 14.79 14.66 1.57
N ALA A 106 14.72 13.43 1.08
CA ALA A 106 15.77 12.81 0.28
C ALA A 106 15.81 13.25 -1.21
N GLY A 107 14.88 14.10 -1.65
CA GLY A 107 14.79 14.59 -3.02
C GLY A 107 14.18 13.61 -4.01
N GLY A 108 13.42 12.63 -3.52
CA GLY A 108 12.78 11.58 -4.31
C GLY A 108 11.35 11.89 -4.76
N VAL A 109 10.77 10.91 -5.47
CA VAL A 109 9.36 10.93 -5.85
C VAL A 109 8.53 10.31 -4.72
N SER A 110 7.58 11.08 -4.21
CA SER A 110 6.70 10.72 -3.10
C SER A 110 5.26 10.64 -3.61
N VAL A 111 4.74 9.41 -3.67
CA VAL A 111 3.42 9.11 -4.21
C VAL A 111 2.42 8.87 -3.10
N GLY A 112 1.25 9.50 -3.21
CA GLY A 112 0.10 9.26 -2.35
C GLY A 112 -1.07 8.70 -3.15
N LEU A 113 -1.45 7.46 -2.87
CA LEU A 113 -2.66 6.84 -3.41
C LEU A 113 -3.77 6.92 -2.35
N GLY A 114 -4.48 8.04 -2.31
CA GLY A 114 -5.56 8.29 -1.36
C GLY A 114 -6.82 7.48 -1.66
N ILE A 115 -7.71 7.43 -0.69
CA ILE A 115 -9.04 6.80 -0.83
C ILE A 115 -10.08 7.69 -0.15
N GLU A 116 -11.25 7.80 -0.76
CA GLU A 116 -12.40 8.50 -0.17
C GLU A 116 -12.82 7.82 1.14
N LEU A 117 -12.60 8.49 2.28
CA LEU A 117 -13.04 8.02 3.59
C LEU A 117 -13.98 9.04 4.23
N PRO A 118 -14.99 8.61 5.03
CA PRO A 118 -16.02 9.52 5.57
C PRO A 118 -15.51 10.62 6.50
N GLN A 119 -14.31 10.49 7.05
CA GLN A 119 -13.76 11.39 8.07
C GLN A 119 -12.33 11.87 7.76
N GLU A 120 -11.78 11.48 6.62
CA GLU A 120 -10.44 11.87 6.20
C GLU A 120 -10.53 12.64 4.89
N SER A 121 -9.80 13.73 4.77
CA SER A 121 -9.78 14.55 3.56
C SER A 121 -8.37 14.87 3.13
N GLY A 122 -8.04 14.44 1.91
CA GLY A 122 -6.83 14.82 1.21
C GLY A 122 -5.59 14.00 1.55
N LEU A 123 -4.56 14.27 0.80
CA LEU A 123 -3.24 13.67 0.95
C LEU A 123 -2.40 14.51 1.93
N ASN A 124 -1.43 13.90 2.59
CA ASN A 124 -0.49 14.60 3.45
C ASN A 124 0.41 15.58 2.64
N ASP A 125 1.00 16.55 3.33
CA ASP A 125 1.75 17.67 2.71
C ASP A 125 3.06 17.23 2.01
N TYR A 126 3.51 16.01 2.22
CA TYR A 126 4.75 15.46 1.65
C TYR A 126 4.52 14.63 0.38
N VAL A 127 3.31 14.65 -0.18
CA VAL A 127 3.00 14.00 -1.47
C VAL A 127 3.23 14.97 -2.61
N ASN A 128 4.08 14.62 -3.58
CA ASN A 128 4.28 15.39 -4.81
C ASN A 128 3.62 14.77 -6.06
N VAL A 129 3.26 13.50 -6.01
CA VAL A 129 2.45 12.82 -7.02
C VAL A 129 1.26 12.16 -6.31
N GLY A 130 0.04 12.59 -6.57
CA GLY A 130 -1.10 12.10 -5.80
C GLY A 130 -2.37 11.91 -6.59
N VAL A 131 -3.13 10.89 -6.24
CA VAL A 131 -4.48 10.63 -6.74
C VAL A 131 -5.37 10.15 -5.61
N GLU A 132 -6.62 10.61 -5.60
CA GLU A 132 -7.65 10.16 -4.65
C GLU A 132 -8.64 9.25 -5.37
N PHE A 133 -8.68 7.99 -4.97
CA PHE A 133 -9.60 7.00 -5.49
C PHE A 133 -10.92 6.98 -4.72
N ARG A 134 -11.98 6.56 -5.38
CA ARG A 134 -13.29 6.27 -4.77
C ARG A 134 -13.48 4.78 -4.54
N TYR A 135 -12.77 3.93 -5.30
CA TYR A 135 -12.94 2.48 -5.25
C TYR A 135 -11.66 1.82 -4.74
N PHE A 136 -11.77 1.06 -3.63
CA PHE A 136 -10.65 0.35 -3.02
C PHE A 136 -9.92 -0.57 -3.99
N PHE A 137 -10.66 -1.34 -4.80
CA PHE A 137 -10.07 -2.30 -5.73
C PHE A 137 -9.26 -1.63 -6.87
N VAL A 138 -9.61 -0.42 -7.29
CA VAL A 138 -8.82 0.35 -8.27
C VAL A 138 -7.50 0.77 -7.64
N ARG A 139 -7.56 1.35 -6.44
CA ARG A 139 -6.39 1.77 -5.65
C ARG A 139 -5.44 0.59 -5.40
N LYS A 140 -5.96 -0.55 -4.92
CA LYS A 140 -5.20 -1.77 -4.66
C LYS A 140 -4.46 -2.27 -5.90
N THR A 141 -5.12 -2.25 -7.05
CA THR A 141 -4.49 -2.61 -8.33
C THR A 141 -3.31 -1.69 -8.65
N CYS A 142 -3.40 -0.39 -8.35
CA CYS A 142 -2.29 0.55 -8.54
C CYS A 142 -1.10 0.24 -7.61
N PHE A 143 -1.34 -0.07 -6.33
CA PHE A 143 -0.27 -0.50 -5.43
C PHE A 143 0.48 -1.71 -5.97
N ILE A 144 -0.23 -2.75 -6.37
CA ILE A 144 0.37 -3.97 -6.89
C ILE A 144 1.11 -3.72 -8.21
N LYS A 145 0.49 -2.97 -9.14
CA LYS A 145 1.04 -2.78 -10.49
C LYS A 145 2.34 -1.99 -10.51
N TYR A 146 2.47 -0.98 -9.64
CA TYR A 146 3.57 -0.02 -9.69
C TYR A 146 4.65 -0.24 -8.63
N SER A 147 4.50 -1.26 -7.77
CA SER A 147 5.50 -1.58 -6.76
C SER A 147 6.37 -2.77 -7.15
N GLN A 148 7.65 -2.66 -6.85
CA GLN A 148 8.62 -3.75 -6.94
C GLN A 148 8.92 -4.40 -5.59
N ALA A 149 8.42 -3.82 -4.50
CA ALA A 149 8.50 -4.37 -3.15
C ALA A 149 7.41 -3.76 -2.27
N PHE A 150 7.03 -4.50 -1.23
CA PHE A 150 6.22 -3.98 -0.13
C PHE A 150 7.03 -3.97 1.15
N VAL A 151 6.98 -2.83 1.86
CA VAL A 151 7.52 -2.66 3.21
C VAL A 151 6.34 -2.41 4.14
N VAL A 152 6.20 -3.25 5.15
CA VAL A 152 5.02 -3.27 6.01
C VAL A 152 5.44 -3.09 7.46
N LEU A 153 5.22 -1.89 8.00
CA LEU A 153 5.41 -1.55 9.41
C LEU A 153 4.19 -1.97 10.24
N PRO A 154 4.27 -1.95 11.57
CA PRO A 154 3.12 -2.20 12.43
C PRO A 154 1.89 -1.40 12.03
N GLY A 155 0.70 -2.05 11.95
CA GLY A 155 -0.49 -1.39 11.48
C GLY A 155 -1.79 -2.15 11.76
N GLY A 156 -2.90 -1.54 11.41
CA GLY A 156 -4.23 -2.11 11.63
C GLY A 156 -4.75 -2.96 10.45
N PHE A 157 -6.07 -3.10 10.38
CA PHE A 157 -6.72 -3.93 9.37
C PHE A 157 -6.42 -3.48 7.93
N GLY A 158 -6.32 -2.18 7.65
CA GLY A 158 -5.95 -1.69 6.32
C GLY A 158 -4.54 -2.12 5.91
N THR A 159 -3.59 -2.14 6.87
CA THR A 159 -2.24 -2.66 6.63
C THR A 159 -2.24 -4.16 6.37
N MET A 160 -3.03 -4.92 7.15
CA MET A 160 -3.19 -6.37 6.97
C MET A 160 -3.86 -6.71 5.64
N ASP A 161 -4.83 -5.92 5.20
CA ASP A 161 -5.54 -6.09 3.94
C ASP A 161 -4.58 -6.01 2.73
N GLU A 162 -3.70 -5.00 2.69
CA GLU A 162 -2.70 -4.87 1.64
C GLU A 162 -1.61 -5.96 1.73
N LEU A 163 -1.18 -6.32 2.95
CA LEU A 163 -0.22 -7.40 3.17
C LEU A 163 -0.74 -8.74 2.62
N PHE A 164 -1.92 -9.15 3.03
CA PHE A 164 -2.44 -10.47 2.66
C PHE A 164 -2.90 -10.54 1.20
N GLU A 165 -3.32 -9.42 0.60
CA GLU A 165 -3.54 -9.38 -0.85
C GLU A 165 -2.24 -9.63 -1.61
N ALA A 166 -1.15 -8.93 -1.26
CA ALA A 166 0.15 -9.12 -1.90
C ALA A 166 0.65 -10.56 -1.75
N VAL A 167 0.60 -11.12 -0.52
CA VAL A 167 0.98 -12.51 -0.25
C VAL A 167 0.16 -13.47 -1.13
N THR A 168 -1.16 -13.28 -1.20
CA THR A 168 -2.04 -14.13 -2.00
C THR A 168 -1.70 -14.08 -3.48
N LEU A 169 -1.46 -12.89 -4.02
CA LEU A 169 -1.15 -12.71 -5.45
C LEU A 169 0.21 -13.32 -5.83
N VAL A 170 1.21 -13.18 -4.96
CA VAL A 170 2.54 -13.79 -5.16
C VAL A 170 2.47 -15.30 -5.01
N ALA A 171 1.82 -15.81 -3.96
CA ALA A 171 1.69 -17.23 -3.67
C ALA A 171 0.95 -17.99 -4.79
N THR A 172 -0.08 -17.36 -5.36
CA THR A 172 -0.86 -17.95 -6.47
C THR A 172 -0.22 -17.77 -7.86
N GLY A 173 0.93 -17.11 -7.94
CA GLY A 173 1.61 -16.84 -9.21
C GLY A 173 0.86 -15.85 -10.11
N LYS A 174 -0.08 -15.08 -9.57
CA LYS A 174 -0.82 -14.05 -10.31
C LYS A 174 0.05 -12.85 -10.69
N ILE A 175 1.05 -12.56 -9.87
CA ILE A 175 2.07 -11.55 -10.11
C ILE A 175 3.46 -12.15 -9.95
N THR A 176 4.45 -11.50 -10.55
CA THR A 176 5.87 -11.87 -10.38
C THR A 176 6.24 -11.77 -8.91
N LYS A 177 7.09 -12.68 -8.41
CA LYS A 177 7.59 -12.62 -7.04
C LYS A 177 8.34 -11.32 -6.81
N PHE A 178 7.94 -10.57 -5.80
CA PHE A 178 8.65 -9.42 -5.26
C PHE A 178 8.74 -9.53 -3.74
N PRO A 179 9.75 -8.92 -3.10
CA PRO A 179 9.93 -9.04 -1.66
C PRO A 179 8.85 -8.31 -0.89
N ILE A 180 8.33 -8.97 0.15
CA ILE A 180 7.43 -8.39 1.15
C ILE A 180 8.21 -8.36 2.47
N VAL A 181 8.55 -7.17 2.96
CA VAL A 181 9.39 -6.98 4.14
C VAL A 181 8.54 -6.49 5.30
N LEU A 182 8.40 -7.31 6.32
CA LEU A 182 7.75 -6.97 7.58
C LEU A 182 8.78 -6.29 8.49
N VAL A 183 8.53 -5.06 8.87
CA VAL A 183 9.44 -4.28 9.71
C VAL A 183 8.91 -4.21 11.14
N GLY A 184 9.76 -4.52 12.12
CA GLY A 184 9.40 -4.61 13.53
C GLY A 184 9.10 -6.05 13.94
N SER A 185 10.15 -6.85 14.13
CA SER A 185 10.07 -8.28 14.46
C SER A 185 9.22 -8.58 15.69
N GLU A 186 9.27 -7.73 16.73
CA GLU A 186 8.47 -7.88 17.93
C GLU A 186 6.96 -7.85 17.64
N TYR A 187 6.52 -6.91 16.82
CA TYR A 187 5.10 -6.79 16.43
C TYR A 187 4.64 -7.98 15.58
N TRP A 188 5.46 -8.40 14.62
CA TRP A 188 5.09 -9.44 13.66
C TRP A 188 5.27 -10.86 14.17
N SER A 189 6.02 -11.08 15.27
CA SER A 189 6.33 -12.41 15.80
C SER A 189 5.08 -13.27 16.03
N GLY A 190 4.05 -12.71 16.67
CA GLY A 190 2.81 -13.44 16.95
C GLY A 190 2.06 -13.88 15.68
N LEU A 191 2.05 -13.05 14.62
CA LEU A 191 1.46 -13.43 13.34
C LEU A 191 2.27 -14.55 12.67
N ILE A 192 3.59 -14.41 12.61
CA ILE A 192 4.47 -15.40 12.01
C ILE A 192 4.37 -16.74 12.74
N ASP A 193 4.31 -16.71 14.06
CA ASP A 193 4.14 -17.92 14.87
C ASP A 193 2.78 -18.60 14.59
N TRP A 194 1.71 -17.82 14.48
CA TRP A 194 0.39 -18.37 14.12
C TRP A 194 0.39 -18.96 12.70
N LEU A 195 1.01 -18.29 11.73
CA LEU A 195 1.15 -18.81 10.36
C LEU A 195 1.90 -20.14 10.35
N LYS A 196 2.99 -20.27 11.14
CA LYS A 196 3.78 -21.50 11.26
C LYS A 196 3.04 -22.61 11.99
N GLN A 197 2.53 -22.30 13.18
CA GLN A 197 1.99 -23.29 14.12
C GLN A 197 0.57 -23.74 13.75
N THR A 198 -0.16 -22.93 12.98
CA THR A 198 -1.53 -23.22 12.59
C THR A 198 -1.66 -23.44 11.09
N MET A 199 -1.43 -22.42 10.26
CA MET A 199 -1.71 -22.54 8.83
C MET A 199 -0.77 -23.52 8.13
N LEU A 200 0.53 -23.45 8.41
CA LEU A 200 1.50 -24.38 7.82
C LEU A 200 1.33 -25.79 8.39
N ALA A 201 1.19 -25.94 9.71
CA ALA A 201 1.04 -27.24 10.36
C ALA A 201 -0.24 -27.97 9.93
N GLU A 202 -1.32 -27.23 9.63
CA GLU A 202 -2.56 -27.78 9.11
C GLU A 202 -2.59 -27.92 7.56
N GLY A 203 -1.49 -27.59 6.89
CA GLY A 203 -1.38 -27.67 5.44
C GLY A 203 -2.27 -26.67 4.68
N LYS A 204 -2.59 -25.54 5.29
CA LYS A 204 -3.35 -24.46 4.63
C LYS A 204 -2.46 -23.59 3.75
N ILE A 205 -1.16 -23.56 4.06
CA ILE A 205 -0.10 -22.91 3.26
C ILE A 205 1.10 -23.84 3.16
N GLY A 206 1.95 -23.62 2.15
CA GLY A 206 3.24 -24.28 1.99
C GLY A 206 4.39 -23.50 2.65
N ALA A 207 5.53 -24.17 2.85
CA ALA A 207 6.72 -23.54 3.41
C ALA A 207 7.32 -22.46 2.47
N ASP A 208 7.15 -22.64 1.18
CA ASP A 208 7.55 -21.69 0.13
C ASP A 208 6.71 -20.42 0.18
N GLU A 209 5.40 -20.50 0.49
CA GLU A 209 4.55 -19.33 0.68
C GLU A 209 4.94 -18.53 1.92
N LEU A 210 5.28 -19.21 3.02
CA LEU A 210 5.76 -18.54 4.22
C LEU A 210 7.11 -17.84 3.98
N SER A 211 7.96 -18.38 3.12
CA SER A 211 9.26 -17.79 2.77
C SER A 211 9.17 -16.48 1.96
N LEU A 212 7.98 -16.09 1.50
CA LEU A 212 7.74 -14.81 0.83
C LEU A 212 7.86 -13.62 1.79
N LEU A 213 7.67 -13.87 3.10
CA LEU A 213 7.73 -12.85 4.13
C LEU A 213 9.15 -12.75 4.70
N HIS A 214 9.77 -11.62 4.49
CA HIS A 214 11.05 -11.27 5.09
C HIS A 214 10.82 -10.42 6.34
N ILE A 215 11.63 -10.60 7.38
CA ILE A 215 11.56 -9.78 8.61
C ILE A 215 12.84 -8.96 8.68
N ALA A 216 12.72 -7.68 9.02
CA ALA A 216 13.83 -6.78 9.23
C ALA A 216 13.49 -5.77 10.34
N ASP A 217 14.49 -5.33 11.10
CA ASP A 217 14.35 -4.30 12.12
C ASP A 217 15.17 -3.04 11.80
N ASP A 218 16.06 -3.15 10.83
CA ASP A 218 16.99 -2.10 10.45
C ASP A 218 16.73 -1.60 9.01
N PRO A 219 16.72 -0.26 8.76
CA PRO A 219 16.49 0.31 7.44
C PRO A 219 17.48 -0.16 6.35
N ASP A 220 18.74 -0.40 6.68
CA ASP A 220 19.73 -0.88 5.71
C ASP A 220 19.47 -2.34 5.33
N GLU A 221 18.98 -3.14 6.26
CA GLU A 221 18.56 -4.51 6.00
C GLU A 221 17.36 -4.54 5.04
N VAL A 222 16.37 -3.68 5.23
CA VAL A 222 15.23 -3.52 4.29
C VAL A 222 15.71 -3.24 2.89
N VAL A 223 16.59 -2.25 2.71
CA VAL A 223 17.15 -1.89 1.41
C VAL A 223 17.95 -3.05 0.80
N LYS A 224 18.73 -3.77 1.61
CA LYS A 224 19.50 -4.93 1.17
C LYS A 224 18.63 -6.05 0.66
N ILE A 225 17.55 -6.39 1.37
CA ILE A 225 16.58 -7.43 0.95
C ILE A 225 16.01 -7.05 -0.42
N ILE A 226 15.51 -5.82 -0.56
CA ILE A 226 14.88 -5.34 -1.80
C ILE A 226 15.88 -5.36 -2.97
N LYS A 227 17.08 -4.82 -2.79
CA LYS A 227 18.12 -4.82 -3.84
C LYS A 227 18.55 -6.23 -4.26
N THR A 228 18.67 -7.15 -3.30
CA THR A 228 19.04 -8.53 -3.58
C THR A 228 17.99 -9.24 -4.42
N ALA A 229 16.71 -9.03 -4.10
CA ALA A 229 15.61 -9.59 -4.87
C ALA A 229 15.58 -9.04 -6.31
N HIS A 230 15.83 -7.73 -6.49
CA HIS A 230 15.85 -7.11 -7.82
C HIS A 230 17.06 -7.54 -8.66
N ALA A 231 18.24 -7.73 -8.07
CA ALA A 231 19.41 -8.22 -8.80
C ALA A 231 19.17 -9.60 -9.44
N GLY A 232 18.32 -10.42 -8.82
CA GLY A 232 17.88 -11.69 -9.39
C GLY A 232 16.87 -11.58 -10.54
N LEU A 233 16.21 -10.43 -10.72
CA LEU A 233 15.21 -10.19 -11.76
C LEU A 233 15.77 -9.53 -13.04
N THR A 234 16.95 -8.94 -12.99
CA THR A 234 17.58 -8.24 -14.12
C THR A 234 18.28 -9.16 -15.13
N SER A 235 18.07 -10.47 -15.07
CA SER A 235 18.59 -11.46 -16.02
C SER A 235 17.49 -11.93 -17.01
N TRP A 236 16.85 -10.96 -17.70
CA TRP A 236 15.95 -11.22 -18.84
C TRP A 236 16.42 -10.46 -20.07
#